data_c93e4d068c7bd9aa955f795f9e3da70b
#
_entry.id   c93e4d068c7bd9aa955f795f9e3da70b
#
_cell.length_a   1.000
_cell.length_b   1.000
_cell.length_c   1.000
_cell.angle_alpha   90.00
_cell.angle_beta   90.00
_cell.angle_gamma   90.00
#
_symmetry.space_group_name_H-M   'P 1'
#
loop_
_entity.id
_entity.type
_entity.pdbx_description
1 polymer ?
#
loop_
_entity_poly.entity_id
_entity_poly.type
_entity_poly.pdbx_seq_one_letter_code
_entity_poly.pdbx_strand_id
1 'polypeptide(L)'
;MSSERNSSEHNDLIGHLQARGFIHQSTDLEGLRAHLGERPRTFYLGFDATADSLHVGHLQGLMLMRWLQKAGHRPILLIGGATTRIGDPSFRDESRPILDEAQIQANIAGITRTFDRYLQIGAGTGQVVDNAQWLDGIGYLQFLDQVGRYFSINRLLTFDSVRQRLDREHSLSFLEFGYTLLQAHDFTELARQHDCTLQLGGADQWANIINGVELGRRRDQRQLFGLTMPLLTSSDGKKMGKSVNGAVWLDERRLSSFDFWQFWRNCDDRDVGRFLALFTELSLAQIDELTREGGVALNQAKALLADQVTALAHGEQAARQAREAALGVFGEGDDAGLTTVRLVRRDLPSPLTLAEALLQAGLQPSRGAARRLAEGGGLRLDGEVVSSAEQELPAGQGEWRLSLGKKRHYRLLVE
;
A
#
# COMPACT_ATOMS: atom_id res chain seq x y z
N MET A 1 22.65 -13.14 28.79
CA MET A 1 21.81 -11.95 29.05
C MET A 1 21.11 -11.37 27.79
N SER A 2 21.41 -11.85 26.56
CA SER A 2 20.72 -11.41 25.33
C SER A 2 19.49 -12.25 24.96
N SER A 3 19.36 -13.49 25.46
CA SER A 3 18.23 -14.38 25.13
C SER A 3 17.00 -14.14 26.00
N GLU A 4 17.14 -13.58 27.18
CA GLU A 4 16.02 -13.33 28.09
C GLU A 4 15.26 -12.03 27.79
N ARG A 5 15.89 -11.02 27.14
CA ARG A 5 15.21 -9.81 26.70
C ARG A 5 14.33 -10.04 25.47
N ASN A 6 14.69 -10.98 24.60
CA ASN A 6 13.88 -11.34 23.44
C ASN A 6 12.60 -12.11 23.82
N SER A 7 12.60 -12.83 24.96
CA SER A 7 11.44 -13.57 25.43
C SER A 7 10.36 -12.69 26.09
N SER A 8 10.73 -11.52 26.68
CA SER A 8 9.75 -10.61 27.29
C SER A 8 9.02 -9.71 26.27
N GLU A 9 9.63 -9.40 25.12
CA GLU A 9 8.98 -8.66 24.04
C GLU A 9 7.94 -9.51 23.30
N HIS A 10 8.07 -10.84 23.29
CA HIS A 10 7.08 -11.76 22.72
C HIS A 10 5.85 -11.97 23.63
N ASN A 11 5.93 -11.60 24.91
CA ASN A 11 4.83 -11.81 25.88
C ASN A 11 3.75 -10.72 25.84
N ASP A 12 4.00 -9.55 25.24
CA ASP A 12 2.98 -8.51 25.08
C ASP A 12 2.88 -8.07 23.61
N LEU A 13 2.23 -8.90 22.80
CA LEU A 13 2.01 -8.62 21.38
C LEU A 13 1.26 -7.30 21.16
N ILE A 14 0.23 -7.01 21.93
CA ILE A 14 -0.55 -5.77 21.81
C ILE A 14 0.30 -4.55 22.16
N GLY A 15 1.10 -4.60 23.23
CA GLY A 15 2.02 -3.53 23.59
C GLY A 15 3.09 -3.30 22.50
N HIS A 16 3.61 -4.38 21.90
CA HIS A 16 4.53 -4.29 20.78
C HIS A 16 3.91 -3.59 19.55
N LEU A 17 2.68 -3.98 19.19
CA LEU A 17 1.95 -3.37 18.07
C LEU A 17 1.59 -1.90 18.33
N GLN A 18 1.26 -1.53 19.59
CA GLN A 18 1.04 -0.15 20.00
C GLN A 18 2.31 0.69 19.86
N ALA A 19 3.43 0.19 20.39
CA ALA A 19 4.71 0.89 20.33
C ALA A 19 5.22 1.10 18.89
N ARG A 20 4.87 0.20 17.96
CA ARG A 20 5.14 0.36 16.53
C ARG A 20 4.18 1.30 15.80
N GLY A 21 3.07 1.69 16.42
CA GLY A 21 2.08 2.58 15.80
C GLY A 21 1.03 1.89 14.92
N PHE A 22 0.81 0.58 15.10
CA PHE A 22 -0.21 -0.14 14.34
C PHE A 22 -1.62 0.04 14.88
N ILE A 23 -1.80 0.37 16.15
CA ILE A 23 -3.12 0.40 16.77
C ILE A 23 -3.67 1.82 16.81
N HIS A 24 -4.82 2.01 16.15
CA HIS A 24 -5.62 3.22 16.22
C HIS A 24 -6.79 3.05 17.18
N GLN A 25 -7.60 2.01 16.98
CA GLN A 25 -8.82 1.77 17.73
C GLN A 25 -9.14 0.27 17.81
N SER A 26 -9.69 -0.18 18.94
CA SER A 26 -10.15 -1.56 19.13
C SER A 26 -11.53 -1.56 19.77
N THR A 27 -12.32 -2.59 19.51
CA THR A 27 -13.63 -2.79 20.17
C THR A 27 -13.49 -3.10 21.66
N ASP A 28 -12.43 -3.83 22.02
CA ASP A 28 -12.04 -4.15 23.41
C ASP A 28 -10.56 -4.54 23.39
N LEU A 29 -9.67 -3.62 23.76
CA LEU A 29 -8.24 -3.83 23.65
C LEU A 29 -7.72 -4.82 24.69
N GLU A 30 -8.20 -4.73 25.92
CA GLU A 30 -7.76 -5.62 27.01
C GLU A 30 -8.32 -7.03 26.83
N GLY A 31 -9.59 -7.15 26.42
CA GLY A 31 -10.16 -8.43 26.04
C GLY A 31 -9.42 -9.08 24.86
N LEU A 32 -9.04 -8.28 23.86
CA LEU A 32 -8.24 -8.75 22.71
C LEU A 32 -6.83 -9.22 23.15
N ARG A 33 -6.17 -8.47 24.04
CA ARG A 33 -4.87 -8.84 24.62
C ARG A 33 -4.94 -10.21 25.31
N ALA A 34 -5.93 -10.41 26.17
CA ALA A 34 -6.14 -11.70 26.84
C ALA A 34 -6.44 -12.82 25.82
N HIS A 35 -7.35 -12.54 24.87
CA HIS A 35 -7.77 -13.50 23.85
C HIS A 35 -6.61 -14.00 22.94
N LEU A 36 -5.74 -13.09 22.51
CA LEU A 36 -4.55 -13.44 21.71
C LEU A 36 -3.48 -14.15 22.56
N GLY A 37 -3.39 -13.87 23.84
CA GLY A 37 -2.44 -14.50 24.75
C GLY A 37 -2.77 -15.96 25.12
N GLU A 38 -4.04 -16.37 25.00
CA GLU A 38 -4.48 -17.69 25.43
C GLU A 38 -4.03 -18.83 24.49
N ARG A 39 -4.16 -18.62 23.17
CA ARG A 39 -3.86 -19.62 22.12
C ARG A 39 -3.77 -18.98 20.74
N PRO A 40 -3.20 -19.67 19.74
CA PRO A 40 -3.29 -19.21 18.33
C PRO A 40 -4.73 -18.95 17.92
N ARG A 41 -4.98 -17.76 17.36
CA ARG A 41 -6.29 -17.31 16.87
C ARG A 41 -6.26 -17.08 15.38
N THR A 42 -7.41 -17.22 14.73
CA THR A 42 -7.57 -16.83 13.33
C THR A 42 -8.08 -15.38 13.26
N PHE A 43 -7.48 -14.61 12.38
CA PHE A 43 -7.83 -13.20 12.12
C PHE A 43 -7.85 -12.92 10.63
N TYR A 44 -8.51 -11.85 10.20
CA TYR A 44 -8.56 -11.52 8.79
C TYR A 44 -8.42 -10.03 8.48
N LEU A 45 -8.02 -9.76 7.24
CA LEU A 45 -8.06 -8.46 6.59
C LEU A 45 -8.66 -8.65 5.19
N GLY A 46 -9.62 -7.79 4.82
CA GLY A 46 -10.31 -7.82 3.53
C GLY A 46 -9.66 -6.91 2.48
N PHE A 47 -9.70 -7.36 1.22
CA PHE A 47 -9.16 -6.66 0.06
C PHE A 47 -10.14 -6.75 -1.11
N ASP A 48 -10.73 -5.62 -1.50
CA ASP A 48 -11.48 -5.54 -2.75
C ASP A 48 -10.54 -5.57 -3.95
N ALA A 49 -10.88 -6.36 -4.96
CA ALA A 49 -10.07 -6.59 -6.15
C ALA A 49 -10.23 -5.46 -7.20
N THR A 50 -10.03 -4.21 -6.77
CA THR A 50 -10.21 -3.00 -7.62
C THR A 50 -9.04 -2.70 -8.53
N ALA A 51 -7.91 -3.40 -8.38
CA ALA A 51 -6.72 -3.36 -9.23
C ALA A 51 -5.99 -4.71 -9.13
N ASP A 52 -5.13 -4.98 -10.10
CA ASP A 52 -4.32 -6.20 -10.20
C ASP A 52 -3.06 -6.22 -9.30
N SER A 53 -2.91 -5.22 -8.44
CA SER A 53 -1.84 -5.12 -7.43
C SER A 53 -2.32 -4.36 -6.22
N LEU A 54 -1.69 -4.62 -5.08
CA LEU A 54 -1.76 -3.78 -3.90
C LEU A 54 -0.78 -2.60 -4.03
N HIS A 55 -1.01 -1.55 -3.26
CA HIS A 55 -0.13 -0.38 -3.19
C HIS A 55 0.32 -0.12 -1.74
N VAL A 56 1.25 0.81 -1.53
CA VAL A 56 1.83 1.15 -0.22
C VAL A 56 0.78 1.41 0.87
N GLY A 57 -0.41 1.91 0.51
CA GLY A 57 -1.51 2.07 1.47
C GLY A 57 -2.00 0.77 2.12
N HIS A 58 -1.79 -0.39 1.47
CA HIS A 58 -2.13 -1.71 2.02
C HIS A 58 -0.96 -2.33 2.81
N LEU A 59 0.26 -1.81 2.63
CA LEU A 59 1.46 -2.40 3.23
C LEU A 59 1.39 -2.42 4.76
N GLN A 60 0.81 -1.40 5.38
CA GLN A 60 0.64 -1.35 6.84
C GLN A 60 -0.22 -2.52 7.34
N GLY A 61 -1.30 -2.84 6.62
CA GLY A 61 -2.15 -4.00 6.93
C GLY A 61 -1.40 -5.32 6.79
N LEU A 62 -0.64 -5.49 5.71
CA LEU A 62 0.17 -6.70 5.49
C LEU A 62 1.24 -6.86 6.58
N MET A 63 1.88 -5.78 7.02
CA MET A 63 2.87 -5.82 8.10
C MET A 63 2.23 -6.13 9.45
N LEU A 64 1.04 -5.58 9.76
CA LEU A 64 0.29 -5.97 10.96
C LEU A 64 -0.05 -7.47 10.94
N MET A 65 -0.55 -7.97 9.80
CA MET A 65 -0.82 -9.40 9.63
C MET A 65 0.44 -10.25 9.83
N ARG A 66 1.58 -9.80 9.31
CA ARG A 66 2.87 -10.46 9.46
C ARG A 66 3.31 -10.55 10.93
N TRP A 67 3.16 -9.47 11.71
CA TRP A 67 3.47 -9.48 13.14
C TRP A 67 2.57 -10.46 13.92
N LEU A 68 1.27 -10.46 13.64
CA LEU A 68 0.33 -11.42 14.24
C LEU A 68 0.68 -12.86 13.86
N GLN A 69 1.06 -13.10 12.59
CA GLN A 69 1.47 -14.44 12.14
C GLN A 69 2.77 -14.89 12.81
N LYS A 70 3.76 -14.00 12.96
CA LYS A 70 5.01 -14.29 13.71
C LYS A 70 4.76 -14.61 15.18
N ALA A 71 3.70 -14.08 15.76
CA ALA A 71 3.26 -14.43 17.11
C ALA A 71 2.45 -15.75 17.17
N GLY A 72 2.31 -16.46 16.05
CA GLY A 72 1.66 -17.77 15.96
C GLY A 72 0.18 -17.74 15.61
N HIS A 73 -0.41 -16.58 15.32
CA HIS A 73 -1.80 -16.47 14.88
C HIS A 73 -1.91 -16.74 13.37
N ARG A 74 -3.13 -17.07 12.91
CA ARG A 74 -3.40 -17.54 11.54
C ARG A 74 -4.11 -16.46 10.71
N PRO A 75 -3.47 -15.89 9.69
CA PRO A 75 -4.08 -14.90 8.82
C PRO A 75 -5.06 -15.53 7.82
N ILE A 76 -6.19 -14.84 7.61
CA ILE A 76 -7.03 -15.01 6.43
C ILE A 76 -6.94 -13.70 5.63
N LEU A 77 -6.59 -13.84 4.38
CA LEU A 77 -6.65 -12.79 3.37
C LEU A 77 -7.98 -12.95 2.66
N LEU A 78 -8.95 -12.12 3.03
CA LEU A 78 -10.28 -12.18 2.42
C LEU A 78 -10.29 -11.36 1.14
N ILE A 79 -10.51 -12.01 0.02
CA ILE A 79 -10.73 -11.35 -1.26
C ILE A 79 -12.21 -11.01 -1.40
N GLY A 80 -12.47 -9.76 -1.74
CA GLY A 80 -13.81 -9.27 -2.01
C GLY A 80 -14.28 -9.55 -3.44
N GLY A 81 -14.30 -10.82 -3.90
CA GLY A 81 -14.77 -11.15 -5.25
C GLY A 81 -16.20 -10.70 -5.51
N ALA A 82 -17.11 -10.93 -4.56
CA ALA A 82 -18.47 -10.42 -4.62
C ALA A 82 -18.56 -8.93 -4.28
N THR A 83 -17.92 -8.47 -3.21
CA THR A 83 -18.03 -7.07 -2.76
C THR A 83 -17.36 -6.08 -3.69
N THR A 84 -16.37 -6.48 -4.48
CA THR A 84 -15.76 -5.63 -5.53
C THR A 84 -16.78 -5.16 -6.57
N ARG A 85 -17.79 -5.96 -6.87
CA ARG A 85 -18.89 -5.60 -7.79
C ARG A 85 -19.75 -4.45 -7.26
N ILE A 86 -19.72 -4.20 -5.97
CA ILE A 86 -20.48 -3.16 -5.28
C ILE A 86 -19.58 -1.96 -4.97
N GLY A 87 -18.41 -2.22 -4.38
CA GLY A 87 -17.41 -1.23 -3.98
C GLY A 87 -17.70 -0.55 -2.64
N ASP A 88 -16.70 -0.55 -1.77
CA ASP A 88 -16.77 0.09 -0.46
C ASP A 88 -16.90 1.62 -0.59
N PRO A 89 -17.97 2.24 -0.07
CA PRO A 89 -18.18 3.69 -0.11
C PRO A 89 -17.42 4.45 0.98
N SER A 90 -16.75 3.79 1.92
CA SER A 90 -16.18 4.40 3.12
C SER A 90 -15.22 5.55 2.78
N PHE A 91 -15.58 6.76 3.23
CA PHE A 91 -14.84 8.02 3.03
C PHE A 91 -14.51 8.34 1.57
N ARG A 92 -15.44 8.02 0.66
CA ARG A 92 -15.38 8.37 -0.77
C ARG A 92 -16.58 9.23 -1.15
N ASP A 93 -16.35 10.20 -2.01
CA ASP A 93 -17.40 11.09 -2.52
C ASP A 93 -18.02 10.52 -3.84
N GLU A 94 -17.28 9.66 -4.55
CA GLU A 94 -17.70 9.07 -5.83
C GLU A 94 -17.83 7.55 -5.73
N SER A 95 -18.79 7.00 -6.48
CA SER A 95 -18.98 5.56 -6.64
C SER A 95 -17.78 4.94 -7.38
N ARG A 96 -17.46 3.69 -7.06
CA ARG A 96 -16.39 2.95 -7.75
C ARG A 96 -16.81 2.61 -9.19
N PRO A 97 -15.86 2.57 -10.13
CA PRO A 97 -16.11 2.01 -11.46
C PRO A 97 -16.61 0.57 -11.34
N ILE A 98 -17.62 0.22 -12.14
CA ILE A 98 -18.09 -1.15 -12.26
C ILE A 98 -17.07 -1.91 -13.10
N LEU A 99 -16.53 -2.99 -12.54
CA LEU A 99 -15.62 -3.91 -13.21
C LEU A 99 -16.40 -5.12 -13.70
N ASP A 100 -16.00 -5.67 -14.85
CA ASP A 100 -16.52 -6.94 -15.30
C ASP A 100 -15.87 -8.13 -14.56
N GLU A 101 -16.47 -9.30 -14.65
CA GLU A 101 -16.01 -10.49 -13.94
C GLU A 101 -14.59 -10.90 -14.35
N ALA A 102 -14.25 -10.82 -15.64
CA ALA A 102 -12.93 -11.17 -16.13
C ALA A 102 -11.84 -10.25 -15.53
N GLN A 103 -12.14 -8.96 -15.44
CA GLN A 103 -11.24 -7.99 -14.82
C GLN A 103 -11.11 -8.25 -13.31
N ILE A 104 -12.19 -8.58 -12.60
CA ILE A 104 -12.17 -8.93 -11.18
C ILE A 104 -11.28 -10.16 -10.96
N GLN A 105 -11.43 -11.22 -11.75
CA GLN A 105 -10.63 -12.44 -11.65
C GLN A 105 -9.15 -12.18 -11.95
N ALA A 106 -8.85 -11.35 -12.95
CA ALA A 106 -7.46 -10.94 -13.24
C ALA A 106 -6.85 -10.16 -12.06
N ASN A 107 -7.63 -9.26 -11.45
CA ASN A 107 -7.20 -8.48 -10.29
C ASN A 107 -6.97 -9.39 -9.07
N ILE A 108 -7.86 -10.35 -8.80
CA ILE A 108 -7.70 -11.34 -7.73
C ILE A 108 -6.38 -12.11 -7.90
N ALA A 109 -6.12 -12.61 -9.10
CA ALA A 109 -4.88 -13.32 -9.39
C ALA A 109 -3.64 -12.42 -9.20
N GLY A 110 -3.75 -11.13 -9.52
CA GLY A 110 -2.69 -10.14 -9.30
C GLY A 110 -2.38 -9.90 -7.83
N ILE A 111 -3.41 -9.62 -7.04
CA ILE A 111 -3.31 -9.37 -5.60
C ILE A 111 -2.76 -10.59 -4.86
N THR A 112 -3.28 -11.77 -5.17
CA THR A 112 -2.88 -13.03 -4.48
C THR A 112 -1.38 -13.29 -4.58
N ARG A 113 -0.75 -13.00 -5.71
CA ARG A 113 0.71 -13.14 -5.86
C ARG A 113 1.51 -12.25 -4.92
N THR A 114 0.96 -11.12 -4.50
CA THR A 114 1.64 -10.20 -3.58
C THR A 114 1.70 -10.78 -2.16
N PHE A 115 0.72 -11.57 -1.75
CA PHE A 115 0.60 -12.04 -0.37
C PHE A 115 1.75 -12.94 0.07
N ASP A 116 2.25 -13.82 -0.82
CA ASP A 116 3.33 -14.76 -0.53
C ASP A 116 4.66 -14.07 -0.17
N ARG A 117 4.81 -12.79 -0.53
CA ARG A 117 5.97 -11.97 -0.14
C ARG A 117 5.94 -11.57 1.33
N TYR A 118 4.75 -11.46 1.90
CA TYR A 118 4.55 -10.91 3.25
C TYR A 118 4.17 -11.96 4.29
N LEU A 119 3.45 -12.99 3.86
CA LEU A 119 2.81 -13.97 4.73
C LEU A 119 3.10 -15.38 4.26
N GLN A 120 3.11 -16.29 5.22
CA GLN A 120 3.14 -17.73 4.93
C GLN A 120 1.71 -18.21 4.67
N ILE A 121 1.43 -18.60 3.43
CA ILE A 121 0.14 -19.13 3.01
C ILE A 121 0.27 -20.63 2.76
N GLY A 122 -0.62 -21.42 3.37
CA GLY A 122 -0.61 -22.87 3.25
C GLY A 122 -1.29 -23.58 4.42
N ALA A 123 -1.31 -24.89 4.36
CA ALA A 123 -1.99 -25.71 5.37
C ALA A 123 -1.47 -25.42 6.79
N GLY A 124 -2.35 -24.93 7.65
CA GLY A 124 -2.07 -24.66 9.06
C GLY A 124 -1.39 -23.34 9.36
N THR A 125 -0.98 -22.55 8.35
CA THR A 125 -0.31 -21.25 8.53
C THR A 125 -1.23 -20.07 8.24
N GLY A 126 -1.65 -19.89 6.99
CA GLY A 126 -2.56 -18.84 6.54
C GLY A 126 -3.31 -19.27 5.30
N GLN A 127 -4.37 -18.55 4.94
CA GLN A 127 -5.19 -18.89 3.77
C GLN A 127 -5.74 -17.66 3.06
N VAL A 128 -6.01 -17.81 1.78
CA VAL A 128 -6.76 -16.86 0.96
C VAL A 128 -8.17 -17.40 0.79
N VAL A 129 -9.18 -16.57 1.03
CA VAL A 129 -10.60 -16.92 0.94
C VAL A 129 -11.29 -15.84 0.10
N ASP A 130 -12.24 -16.24 -0.75
CA ASP A 130 -13.05 -15.32 -1.55
C ASP A 130 -14.48 -15.27 -1.01
N ASN A 131 -15.01 -14.09 -0.75
CA ASN A 131 -16.36 -13.92 -0.22
C ASN A 131 -17.47 -14.25 -1.25
N ALA A 132 -17.14 -14.38 -2.52
CA ALA A 132 -18.05 -14.90 -3.53
C ALA A 132 -18.57 -16.32 -3.18
N GLN A 133 -17.81 -17.10 -2.41
CA GLN A 133 -18.19 -18.46 -1.98
C GLN A 133 -19.51 -18.50 -1.20
N TRP A 134 -19.86 -17.47 -0.46
CA TRP A 134 -21.12 -17.39 0.29
C TRP A 134 -22.05 -16.28 -0.17
N LEU A 135 -21.53 -15.19 -0.74
CA LEU A 135 -22.37 -14.08 -1.17
C LEU A 135 -23.10 -14.36 -2.49
N ASP A 136 -22.48 -15.09 -3.43
CA ASP A 136 -23.11 -15.38 -4.73
C ASP A 136 -24.30 -16.31 -4.62
N GLY A 137 -24.32 -17.19 -3.61
CA GLY A 137 -25.40 -18.16 -3.40
C GLY A 137 -26.57 -17.66 -2.57
N ILE A 138 -26.44 -16.49 -1.89
CA ILE A 138 -27.50 -16.02 -1.00
C ILE A 138 -28.54 -15.16 -1.73
N GLY A 139 -29.81 -15.57 -1.68
CA GLY A 139 -30.90 -14.78 -2.24
C GLY A 139 -31.17 -13.52 -1.43
N TYR A 140 -31.63 -12.46 -2.09
CA TYR A 140 -31.88 -11.15 -1.47
C TYR A 140 -32.77 -11.21 -0.23
N LEU A 141 -33.92 -11.90 -0.30
CA LEU A 141 -34.83 -12.04 0.84
C LEU A 141 -34.22 -12.84 1.97
N GLN A 142 -33.43 -13.86 1.65
CA GLN A 142 -32.70 -14.65 2.63
C GLN A 142 -31.63 -13.79 3.33
N PHE A 143 -30.91 -12.96 2.60
CA PHE A 143 -29.93 -12.01 3.17
C PHE A 143 -30.61 -11.01 4.11
N LEU A 144 -31.75 -10.43 3.71
CA LEU A 144 -32.51 -9.53 4.58
C LEU A 144 -32.97 -10.21 5.87
N ASP A 145 -33.43 -11.46 5.80
CA ASP A 145 -33.85 -12.22 6.97
C ASP A 145 -32.67 -12.62 7.87
N GLN A 146 -31.56 -13.11 7.30
CA GLN A 146 -30.44 -13.63 8.07
C GLN A 146 -29.49 -12.54 8.58
N VAL A 147 -29.41 -11.40 7.91
CA VAL A 147 -28.48 -10.31 8.18
C VAL A 147 -29.22 -9.01 8.46
N GLY A 148 -30.04 -8.55 7.50
CA GLY A 148 -30.68 -7.21 7.55
C GLY A 148 -31.48 -6.95 8.82
N ARG A 149 -32.19 -7.95 9.32
CA ARG A 149 -33.05 -7.84 10.55
C ARG A 149 -32.29 -7.43 11.82
N TYR A 150 -30.97 -7.62 11.84
CA TYR A 150 -30.12 -7.27 13.01
C TYR A 150 -29.61 -5.83 12.98
N PHE A 151 -29.88 -5.08 11.90
CA PHE A 151 -29.41 -3.71 11.71
C PHE A 151 -30.58 -2.71 11.76
N SER A 152 -30.35 -1.62 12.48
CA SER A 152 -31.27 -0.47 12.49
C SER A 152 -30.73 0.59 11.53
N ILE A 153 -31.57 1.07 10.62
CA ILE A 153 -31.24 2.17 9.70
C ILE A 153 -30.80 3.40 10.50
N ASN A 154 -31.52 3.74 11.59
CA ASN A 154 -31.16 4.89 12.43
C ASN A 154 -29.72 4.82 12.95
N ARG A 155 -29.25 3.62 13.32
CA ARG A 155 -27.86 3.43 13.76
C ARG A 155 -26.90 3.52 12.58
N LEU A 156 -27.21 2.92 11.43
CA LEU A 156 -26.34 2.98 10.25
C LEU A 156 -26.12 4.42 9.77
N LEU A 157 -27.13 5.29 9.89
CA LEU A 157 -27.04 6.70 9.54
C LEU A 157 -26.18 7.52 10.51
N THR A 158 -25.86 7.02 11.71
CA THR A 158 -24.98 7.72 12.66
C THR A 158 -23.49 7.54 12.39
N PHE A 159 -23.12 6.60 11.56
CA PHE A 159 -21.70 6.40 11.24
C PHE A 159 -21.13 7.56 10.43
N ASP A 160 -19.93 8.00 10.79
CA ASP A 160 -19.29 9.17 10.19
C ASP A 160 -19.15 9.08 8.67
N SER A 161 -18.85 7.90 8.13
CA SER A 161 -18.75 7.68 6.68
C SER A 161 -20.05 7.92 5.93
N VAL A 162 -21.19 7.56 6.52
CA VAL A 162 -22.53 7.79 5.96
C VAL A 162 -22.95 9.24 6.19
N ARG A 163 -22.84 9.72 7.45
CA ARG A 163 -23.26 11.07 7.83
C ARG A 163 -22.55 12.15 7.02
N GLN A 164 -21.21 12.08 6.89
CA GLN A 164 -20.44 13.06 6.13
C GLN A 164 -20.86 13.12 4.67
N ARG A 165 -21.23 12.00 4.07
CA ARG A 165 -21.67 11.95 2.68
C ARG A 165 -23.07 12.58 2.51
N LEU A 166 -23.98 12.32 3.45
CA LEU A 166 -25.29 12.93 3.50
C LEU A 166 -25.22 14.44 3.79
N ASP A 167 -24.38 14.85 4.75
CA ASP A 167 -24.18 16.27 5.11
C ASP A 167 -23.59 17.10 3.96
N ARG A 168 -22.84 16.46 3.05
CA ARG A 168 -22.31 17.07 1.82
C ARG A 168 -23.28 17.01 0.64
N GLU A 169 -24.49 16.50 0.85
CA GLU A 169 -25.51 16.30 -0.20
C GLU A 169 -25.01 15.40 -1.36
N HIS A 170 -24.01 14.55 -1.12
CA HIS A 170 -23.54 13.60 -2.11
C HIS A 170 -24.45 12.37 -2.14
N SER A 171 -24.82 11.92 -3.34
CA SER A 171 -25.65 10.74 -3.53
C SER A 171 -25.01 9.50 -2.89
N LEU A 172 -25.79 8.78 -2.09
CA LEU A 172 -25.45 7.46 -1.56
C LEU A 172 -26.50 6.47 -2.05
N SER A 173 -26.12 5.57 -2.94
CA SER A 173 -27.05 4.57 -3.45
C SER A 173 -27.38 3.54 -2.37
N PHE A 174 -28.53 2.87 -2.50
CA PHE A 174 -28.90 1.77 -1.61
C PHE A 174 -27.87 0.61 -1.69
N LEU A 175 -27.28 0.39 -2.86
CA LEU A 175 -26.22 -0.59 -3.08
C LEU A 175 -25.00 -0.29 -2.20
N GLU A 176 -24.49 0.95 -2.26
CA GLU A 176 -23.34 1.39 -1.46
C GLU A 176 -23.67 1.39 0.03
N PHE A 177 -24.87 1.85 0.41
CA PHE A 177 -25.33 1.82 1.81
C PHE A 177 -25.39 0.40 2.38
N GLY A 178 -25.74 -0.58 1.53
CA GLY A 178 -25.79 -2.00 1.90
C GLY A 178 -24.43 -2.66 2.10
N TYR A 179 -23.35 -2.05 1.61
CA TYR A 179 -22.00 -2.66 1.64
C TYR A 179 -21.57 -3.09 3.06
N THR A 180 -21.82 -2.25 4.07
CA THR A 180 -21.44 -2.56 5.46
C THR A 180 -22.12 -3.85 6.00
N LEU A 181 -23.30 -4.22 5.49
CA LEU A 181 -23.97 -5.45 5.89
C LEU A 181 -23.31 -6.68 5.25
N LEU A 182 -22.78 -6.55 4.03
CA LEU A 182 -22.05 -7.61 3.36
C LEU A 182 -20.73 -7.90 4.10
N GLN A 183 -19.95 -6.88 4.43
CA GLN A 183 -18.73 -7.04 5.21
C GLN A 183 -18.99 -7.59 6.62
N ALA A 184 -20.12 -7.21 7.25
CA ALA A 184 -20.53 -7.78 8.53
C ALA A 184 -20.86 -9.28 8.40
N HIS A 185 -21.51 -9.67 7.30
CA HIS A 185 -21.79 -11.07 6.99
C HIS A 185 -20.49 -11.84 6.73
N ASP A 186 -19.56 -11.29 5.97
CA ASP A 186 -18.23 -11.89 5.75
C ASP A 186 -17.56 -12.27 7.08
N PHE A 187 -17.54 -11.36 8.05
CA PHE A 187 -16.93 -11.65 9.34
C PHE A 187 -17.61 -12.83 10.05
N THR A 188 -18.92 -12.89 10.00
CA THR A 188 -19.66 -13.97 10.66
C THR A 188 -19.53 -15.32 9.92
N GLU A 189 -19.42 -15.31 8.59
CA GLU A 189 -19.11 -16.53 7.83
C GLU A 189 -17.70 -17.03 8.10
N LEU A 190 -16.70 -16.13 8.13
CA LEU A 190 -15.34 -16.48 8.53
C LEU A 190 -15.28 -17.01 9.97
N ALA A 191 -16.07 -16.43 10.89
CA ALA A 191 -16.14 -16.91 12.26
C ALA A 191 -16.75 -18.32 12.35
N ARG A 192 -17.74 -18.65 11.51
CA ARG A 192 -18.40 -19.97 11.47
C ARG A 192 -17.52 -21.03 10.82
N GLN A 193 -16.89 -20.71 9.69
CA GLN A 193 -16.19 -21.67 8.84
C GLN A 193 -14.73 -21.85 9.23
N HIS A 194 -14.09 -20.82 9.79
CA HIS A 194 -12.64 -20.77 10.05
C HIS A 194 -12.26 -20.39 11.48
N ASP A 195 -13.22 -20.35 12.42
CA ASP A 195 -13.02 -19.86 13.80
C ASP A 195 -12.29 -18.50 13.85
N CYS A 196 -12.59 -17.64 12.88
CA CYS A 196 -12.01 -16.29 12.80
C CYS A 196 -12.64 -15.39 13.86
N THR A 197 -11.82 -14.80 14.73
CA THR A 197 -12.30 -14.02 15.89
C THR A 197 -11.88 -12.57 15.88
N LEU A 198 -11.01 -12.15 14.94
CA LEU A 198 -10.51 -10.77 14.86
C LEU A 198 -10.55 -10.27 13.42
N GLN A 199 -11.17 -9.11 13.24
CA GLN A 199 -11.13 -8.35 11.99
C GLN A 199 -10.15 -7.18 12.10
N LEU A 200 -9.28 -7.04 11.10
CA LEU A 200 -8.38 -5.92 10.94
C LEU A 200 -8.89 -4.96 9.85
N GLY A 201 -8.54 -3.68 9.95
CA GLY A 201 -8.84 -2.70 8.91
C GLY A 201 -8.13 -1.37 9.13
N GLY A 202 -8.22 -0.46 8.17
CA GLY A 202 -7.85 0.95 8.37
C GLY A 202 -8.88 1.66 9.25
N ALA A 203 -8.56 2.84 9.76
CA ALA A 203 -9.48 3.65 10.56
C ALA A 203 -10.79 3.99 9.82
N ASP A 204 -10.73 4.03 8.48
CA ASP A 204 -11.89 4.21 7.60
C ASP A 204 -12.85 3.00 7.61
N GLN A 205 -12.41 1.82 8.05
CA GLN A 205 -13.21 0.60 8.14
C GLN A 205 -13.94 0.42 9.47
N TRP A 206 -13.79 1.35 10.41
CA TRP A 206 -14.30 1.17 11.76
C TRP A 206 -15.79 0.85 11.85
N ALA A 207 -16.63 1.56 11.08
CA ALA A 207 -18.07 1.31 11.03
C ALA A 207 -18.41 -0.11 10.51
N ASN A 208 -17.73 -0.55 9.46
CA ASN A 208 -17.93 -1.89 8.89
C ASN A 208 -17.52 -2.96 9.90
N ILE A 209 -16.37 -2.77 10.58
CA ILE A 209 -15.84 -3.71 11.59
C ILE A 209 -16.81 -3.84 12.78
N ILE A 210 -17.29 -2.71 13.32
CA ILE A 210 -18.26 -2.74 14.44
C ILE A 210 -19.54 -3.47 14.06
N ASN A 211 -20.01 -3.28 12.82
CA ASN A 211 -21.21 -3.96 12.36
C ASN A 211 -21.02 -5.48 12.29
N GLY A 212 -19.83 -5.95 11.91
CA GLY A 212 -19.49 -7.38 11.94
C GLY A 212 -19.44 -7.94 13.36
N VAL A 213 -18.79 -7.23 14.29
CA VAL A 213 -18.75 -7.62 15.73
C VAL A 213 -20.16 -7.69 16.32
N GLU A 214 -21.02 -6.69 16.04
CA GLU A 214 -22.39 -6.65 16.53
C GLU A 214 -23.26 -7.76 15.91
N LEU A 215 -23.09 -8.07 14.64
CA LEU A 215 -23.82 -9.17 13.99
C LEU A 215 -23.44 -10.51 14.63
N GLY A 216 -22.14 -10.77 14.83
CA GLY A 216 -21.67 -11.98 15.51
C GLY A 216 -22.22 -12.11 16.94
N ARG A 217 -22.27 -11.00 17.69
CA ARG A 217 -22.84 -10.97 19.04
C ARG A 217 -24.35 -11.24 19.04
N ARG A 218 -25.11 -10.57 18.15
CA ARG A 218 -26.59 -10.63 18.16
C ARG A 218 -27.14 -11.91 17.56
N ARG A 219 -26.55 -12.36 16.43
CA ARG A 219 -27.04 -13.50 15.67
C ARG A 219 -26.46 -14.80 16.16
N ASP A 220 -25.14 -14.84 16.39
CA ASP A 220 -24.38 -16.06 16.60
C ASP A 220 -23.93 -16.23 18.07
N GLN A 221 -24.18 -15.21 18.93
CA GLN A 221 -23.75 -15.16 20.34
C GLN A 221 -22.23 -15.39 20.49
N ARG A 222 -21.45 -14.95 19.49
CA ARG A 222 -19.98 -15.04 19.47
C ARG A 222 -19.35 -13.72 19.89
N GLN A 223 -18.30 -13.83 20.71
CA GLN A 223 -17.43 -12.69 20.97
C GLN A 223 -16.42 -12.57 19.83
N LEU A 224 -16.51 -11.46 19.09
CA LEU A 224 -15.62 -11.10 18.01
C LEU A 224 -14.93 -9.78 18.35
N PHE A 225 -13.74 -9.57 17.79
CA PHE A 225 -12.93 -8.39 18.02
C PHE A 225 -12.65 -7.63 16.72
N GLY A 226 -12.57 -6.33 16.84
CA GLY A 226 -12.14 -5.43 15.76
C GLY A 226 -10.94 -4.61 16.17
N LEU A 227 -9.98 -4.45 15.26
CA LEU A 227 -8.79 -3.64 15.43
C LEU A 227 -8.54 -2.80 14.18
N THR A 228 -8.38 -1.49 14.34
CA THR A 228 -8.04 -0.61 13.23
C THR A 228 -6.65 -0.02 13.37
N MET A 229 -6.03 0.21 12.21
CA MET A 229 -4.77 0.93 12.07
C MET A 229 -5.05 2.40 11.71
N PRO A 230 -4.18 3.36 12.10
CA PRO A 230 -4.26 4.72 11.60
C PRO A 230 -4.12 4.73 10.07
N LEU A 231 -4.77 5.69 9.41
CA LEU A 231 -4.55 5.90 7.98
C LEU A 231 -3.10 6.30 7.73
N LEU A 232 -2.48 5.67 6.76
CA LEU A 232 -1.10 5.96 6.40
C LEU A 232 -1.02 7.32 5.69
N THR A 233 -0.45 8.29 6.37
CA THR A 233 -0.19 9.63 5.87
C THR A 233 1.28 9.96 5.96
N SER A 234 1.77 10.87 5.12
CA SER A 234 3.06 11.52 5.31
C SER A 234 2.96 12.62 6.38
N SER A 235 4.10 13.10 6.87
CA SER A 235 4.19 14.15 7.90
C SER A 235 3.56 15.49 7.48
N ASP A 236 3.33 15.71 6.17
CA ASP A 236 2.57 16.85 5.62
C ASP A 236 1.05 16.59 5.55
N GLY A 237 0.56 15.47 6.11
CA GLY A 237 -0.85 15.12 6.19
C GLY A 237 -1.45 14.49 4.93
N LYS A 238 -0.67 14.30 3.86
CA LYS A 238 -1.16 13.67 2.64
C LYS A 238 -1.25 12.15 2.79
N LYS A 239 -2.34 11.57 2.27
CA LYS A 239 -2.47 10.11 2.21
C LYS A 239 -1.32 9.50 1.40
N MET A 240 -0.62 8.53 1.98
CA MET A 240 0.38 7.75 1.27
C MET A 240 -0.28 6.70 0.36
N GLY A 241 0.44 6.28 -0.66
CA GLY A 241 -0.02 5.31 -1.64
C GLY A 241 -0.24 5.90 -3.03
N LYS A 242 -0.21 7.25 -3.15
CA LYS A 242 -0.19 7.94 -4.45
C LYS A 242 1.01 8.88 -4.51
N SER A 243 1.83 8.74 -5.54
CA SER A 243 2.86 9.70 -5.93
C SER A 243 2.29 10.69 -6.98
N VAL A 244 3.10 11.65 -7.40
CA VAL A 244 2.78 12.52 -8.55
C VAL A 244 2.49 11.70 -9.83
N ASN A 245 3.07 10.49 -9.91
CA ASN A 245 2.94 9.56 -11.04
C ASN A 245 1.87 8.47 -10.82
N GLY A 246 1.01 8.58 -9.82
CA GLY A 246 -0.03 7.61 -9.52
C GLY A 246 0.22 6.76 -8.28
N ALA A 247 -0.39 5.56 -8.19
CA ALA A 247 -0.24 4.69 -7.04
C ALA A 247 1.17 4.10 -6.96
N VAL A 248 1.71 3.99 -5.74
CA VAL A 248 2.98 3.32 -5.45
C VAL A 248 2.67 1.84 -5.24
N TRP A 249 2.81 1.07 -6.31
CA TRP A 249 2.44 -0.34 -6.37
C TRP A 249 3.46 -1.24 -5.66
N LEU A 250 2.98 -2.34 -5.08
CA LEU A 250 3.82 -3.35 -4.44
C LEU A 250 4.34 -4.40 -5.45
N ASP A 251 3.75 -4.49 -6.63
CA ASP A 251 4.14 -5.43 -7.67
C ASP A 251 5.18 -4.80 -8.59
N GLU A 252 6.35 -5.41 -8.75
CA GLU A 252 7.46 -4.94 -9.60
C GLU A 252 7.09 -4.80 -11.09
N ARG A 253 6.04 -5.48 -11.55
CA ARG A 253 5.50 -5.35 -12.91
C ARG A 253 4.76 -4.04 -13.13
N ARG A 254 4.32 -3.38 -12.05
CA ARG A 254 3.59 -2.12 -12.05
C ARG A 254 4.47 -0.94 -11.67
N LEU A 255 5.48 -1.16 -10.85
CA LEU A 255 6.44 -0.15 -10.41
C LEU A 255 7.81 -0.82 -10.25
N SER A 256 8.81 -0.34 -10.98
CA SER A 256 10.16 -0.92 -10.94
C SER A 256 10.72 -0.94 -9.51
N SER A 257 11.57 -1.92 -9.20
CA SER A 257 12.25 -2.00 -7.90
C SER A 257 13.08 -0.75 -7.60
N PHE A 258 13.64 -0.11 -8.64
CA PHE A 258 14.36 1.15 -8.50
C PHE A 258 13.44 2.31 -8.07
N ASP A 259 12.31 2.50 -8.76
CA ASP A 259 11.36 3.58 -8.42
C ASP A 259 10.71 3.35 -7.05
N PHE A 260 10.42 2.07 -6.70
CA PHE A 260 9.90 1.69 -5.40
C PHE A 260 10.93 1.97 -4.29
N TRP A 261 12.20 1.63 -4.50
CA TRP A 261 13.30 1.93 -3.59
C TRP A 261 13.48 3.44 -3.43
N GLN A 262 13.47 4.20 -4.53
CA GLN A 262 13.60 5.66 -4.53
C GLN A 262 12.45 6.34 -3.79
N PHE A 263 11.23 5.81 -3.87
CA PHE A 263 10.09 6.32 -3.11
C PHE A 263 10.40 6.33 -1.60
N TRP A 264 10.89 5.23 -1.07
CA TRP A 264 11.24 5.12 0.36
C TRP A 264 12.47 5.93 0.72
N ARG A 265 13.49 5.92 -0.12
CA ARG A 265 14.73 6.69 0.07
C ARG A 265 14.48 8.20 0.14
N ASN A 266 13.46 8.68 -0.54
CA ASN A 266 13.08 10.09 -0.62
C ASN A 266 11.96 10.50 0.35
N CYS A 267 11.61 9.68 1.35
CA CYS A 267 10.64 10.04 2.37
C CYS A 267 11.12 11.25 3.20
N ASP A 268 10.17 11.96 3.83
CA ASP A 268 10.50 13.08 4.71
C ASP A 268 11.29 12.59 5.93
N ASP A 269 12.23 13.40 6.40
CA ASP A 269 13.07 13.08 7.57
C ASP A 269 12.23 12.77 8.81
N ARG A 270 11.13 13.47 8.98
CA ARG A 270 10.19 13.31 10.11
C ARG A 270 9.46 11.98 10.10
N ASP A 271 9.38 11.32 8.95
CA ASP A 271 8.65 10.06 8.78
C ASP A 271 9.54 8.82 8.94
N VAL A 272 10.88 8.97 8.91
CA VAL A 272 11.82 7.84 8.85
C VAL A 272 11.63 6.87 10.01
N GLY A 273 11.63 7.35 11.24
CA GLY A 273 11.45 6.50 12.43
C GLY A 273 10.14 5.75 12.44
N ARG A 274 9.05 6.44 12.09
CA ARG A 274 7.72 5.85 11.99
C ARG A 274 7.65 4.79 10.89
N PHE A 275 8.23 5.05 9.72
CA PHE A 275 8.21 4.08 8.62
C PHE A 275 9.11 2.88 8.90
N LEU A 276 10.25 3.06 9.56
CA LEU A 276 11.06 1.94 10.05
C LEU A 276 10.26 1.07 11.02
N ALA A 277 9.51 1.67 11.95
CA ALA A 277 8.67 0.94 12.90
C ALA A 277 7.53 0.17 12.21
N LEU A 278 6.87 0.77 11.21
CA LEU A 278 5.74 0.16 10.52
C LEU A 278 6.16 -0.89 9.48
N PHE A 279 7.25 -0.67 8.74
CA PHE A 279 7.53 -1.42 7.51
C PHE A 279 8.79 -2.28 7.58
N THR A 280 9.48 -2.34 8.72
CA THR A 280 10.64 -3.20 8.92
C THR A 280 10.48 -4.08 10.16
N GLU A 281 11.33 -5.08 10.28
CA GLU A 281 11.40 -5.96 11.46
C GLU A 281 12.50 -5.53 12.45
N LEU A 282 13.09 -4.36 12.28
CA LEU A 282 14.07 -3.80 13.23
C LEU A 282 13.43 -3.64 14.61
N SER A 283 14.20 -3.88 15.67
CA SER A 283 13.74 -3.57 17.03
C SER A 283 13.56 -2.06 17.21
N LEU A 284 12.64 -1.65 18.09
CA LEU A 284 12.42 -0.24 18.39
C LEU A 284 13.70 0.44 18.90
N ALA A 285 14.54 -0.28 19.66
CA ALA A 285 15.83 0.21 20.13
C ALA A 285 16.81 0.52 18.98
N GLN A 286 16.86 -0.36 17.96
CA GLN A 286 17.65 -0.11 16.75
C GLN A 286 17.12 1.10 15.97
N ILE A 287 15.80 1.26 15.89
CA ILE A 287 15.18 2.40 15.21
C ILE A 287 15.51 3.70 15.94
N ASP A 288 15.41 3.72 17.27
CA ASP A 288 15.77 4.88 18.09
C ASP A 288 17.24 5.27 17.92
N GLU A 289 18.14 4.28 17.86
CA GLU A 289 19.57 4.52 17.61
C GLU A 289 19.81 5.12 16.22
N LEU A 290 19.20 4.54 15.18
CA LEU A 290 19.33 4.98 13.78
C LEU A 290 18.78 6.38 13.52
N THR A 291 17.79 6.81 14.30
CA THR A 291 17.08 8.09 14.09
C THR A 291 17.43 9.17 15.09
N ARG A 292 18.27 8.86 16.10
CA ARG A 292 18.67 9.79 17.17
C ARG A 292 19.48 10.97 16.65
N GLU A 293 20.39 10.70 15.70
CA GLU A 293 21.24 11.70 15.08
C GLU A 293 20.65 12.09 13.71
N GLY A 294 20.62 13.39 13.42
CA GLY A 294 20.18 13.90 12.12
C GLY A 294 21.24 13.75 11.02
N GLY A 295 20.99 14.36 9.87
CA GLY A 295 21.99 14.51 8.81
C GLY A 295 22.40 13.20 8.14
N VAL A 296 23.67 12.84 8.18
CA VAL A 296 24.23 11.66 7.49
C VAL A 296 23.65 10.37 8.03
N ALA A 297 23.49 10.24 9.35
CA ALA A 297 22.91 9.05 9.99
C ALA A 297 21.47 8.82 9.53
N LEU A 298 20.68 9.88 9.46
CA LEU A 298 19.28 9.78 8.98
C LEU A 298 19.20 9.39 7.50
N ASN A 299 20.17 9.84 6.69
CA ASN A 299 20.28 9.41 5.29
C ASN A 299 20.60 7.91 5.17
N GLN A 300 21.41 7.36 6.07
CA GLN A 300 21.67 5.92 6.16
C GLN A 300 20.41 5.16 6.59
N ALA A 301 19.67 5.68 7.57
CA ALA A 301 18.41 5.12 8.01
C ALA A 301 17.36 5.06 6.89
N LYS A 302 17.26 6.10 6.03
CA LYS A 302 16.41 6.10 4.83
C LYS A 302 16.84 5.05 3.80
N ALA A 303 18.14 4.87 3.58
CA ALA A 303 18.64 3.84 2.68
C ALA A 303 18.29 2.44 3.23
N LEU A 304 18.47 2.21 4.53
CA LEU A 304 18.10 0.96 5.19
C LEU A 304 16.59 0.68 5.09
N LEU A 305 15.75 1.71 5.30
CA LEU A 305 14.30 1.60 5.10
C LEU A 305 13.99 1.15 3.67
N ALA A 306 14.56 1.83 2.67
CA ALA A 306 14.35 1.52 1.26
C ALA A 306 14.83 0.10 0.91
N ASP A 307 15.98 -0.32 1.42
CA ASP A 307 16.53 -1.66 1.22
C ASP A 307 15.58 -2.72 1.78
N GLN A 308 15.17 -2.59 3.03
CA GLN A 308 14.36 -3.60 3.71
C GLN A 308 12.95 -3.70 3.13
N VAL A 309 12.30 -2.56 2.84
CA VAL A 309 10.95 -2.58 2.29
C VAL A 309 10.96 -3.10 0.85
N THR A 310 11.99 -2.76 0.05
CA THR A 310 12.12 -3.29 -1.31
C THR A 310 12.48 -4.78 -1.28
N ALA A 311 13.36 -5.23 -0.39
CA ALA A 311 13.67 -6.65 -0.23
C ALA A 311 12.43 -7.47 0.13
N LEU A 312 11.58 -6.94 1.00
CA LEU A 312 10.32 -7.59 1.39
C LEU A 312 9.34 -7.68 0.22
N ALA A 313 9.20 -6.62 -0.58
CA ALA A 313 8.25 -6.56 -1.70
C ALA A 313 8.75 -7.30 -2.95
N HIS A 314 10.01 -7.10 -3.36
CA HIS A 314 10.56 -7.53 -4.64
C HIS A 314 11.70 -8.55 -4.51
N GLY A 315 12.16 -8.81 -3.28
CA GLY A 315 13.25 -9.73 -2.97
C GLY A 315 14.61 -9.06 -2.81
N GLU A 316 15.52 -9.74 -2.11
CA GLU A 316 16.84 -9.26 -1.73
C GLU A 316 17.72 -8.84 -2.92
N GLN A 317 17.65 -9.61 -4.02
CA GLN A 317 18.46 -9.31 -5.23
C GLN A 317 17.98 -8.00 -5.87
N ALA A 318 16.66 -7.81 -6.02
CA ALA A 318 16.07 -6.61 -6.60
C ALA A 318 16.38 -5.37 -5.76
N ALA A 319 16.33 -5.49 -4.42
CA ALA A 319 16.69 -4.41 -3.52
C ALA A 319 18.16 -4.00 -3.66
N ARG A 320 19.09 -4.97 -3.73
CA ARG A 320 20.52 -4.69 -3.95
C ARG A 320 20.76 -3.98 -5.28
N GLN A 321 20.15 -4.49 -6.36
CA GLN A 321 20.27 -3.87 -7.70
C GLN A 321 19.70 -2.45 -7.71
N ALA A 322 18.54 -2.21 -7.07
CA ALA A 322 17.95 -0.89 -6.96
C ALA A 322 18.86 0.08 -6.20
N ARG A 323 19.47 -0.37 -5.11
CA ARG A 323 20.45 0.42 -4.33
C ARG A 323 21.70 0.74 -5.13
N GLU A 324 22.29 -0.27 -5.79
CA GLU A 324 23.50 -0.11 -6.63
C GLU A 324 23.24 0.88 -7.75
N ALA A 325 22.10 0.73 -8.45
CA ALA A 325 21.67 1.66 -9.48
C ALA A 325 21.50 3.10 -8.93
N ALA A 326 20.94 3.25 -7.73
CA ALA A 326 20.79 4.56 -7.08
C ALA A 326 22.14 5.18 -6.71
N LEU A 327 23.09 4.37 -6.26
CA LEU A 327 24.45 4.81 -5.94
C LEU A 327 25.25 5.11 -7.22
N GLY A 328 25.10 4.31 -8.28
CA GLY A 328 25.71 4.53 -9.59
C GLY A 328 25.19 5.78 -10.30
N VAL A 329 23.93 6.13 -10.09
CA VAL A 329 23.33 7.39 -10.58
C VAL A 329 23.95 8.63 -9.90
N PHE A 330 24.45 8.48 -8.66
CA PHE A 330 25.12 9.56 -7.90
C PHE A 330 26.65 9.46 -7.90
N GLY A 331 27.22 8.32 -8.34
CA GLY A 331 28.66 8.09 -8.53
C GLY A 331 28.98 8.02 -10.05
N GLU A 332 30.18 8.44 -10.44
CA GLU A 332 30.62 8.36 -11.82
C GLU A 332 30.57 6.90 -12.34
N GLY A 333 29.71 6.59 -13.31
CA GLY A 333 30.02 5.59 -14.32
C GLY A 333 29.24 4.29 -14.43
N ASP A 334 27.98 4.13 -13.96
CA ASP A 334 27.22 2.93 -14.36
C ASP A 334 25.74 3.25 -14.72
N ASP A 335 25.42 3.04 -16.02
CA ASP A 335 24.11 3.36 -16.62
C ASP A 335 23.06 2.24 -16.46
N ALA A 336 23.41 1.15 -15.78
CA ALA A 336 22.58 -0.07 -15.73
C ALA A 336 21.24 0.07 -15.00
N GLY A 337 21.03 1.17 -14.23
CA GLY A 337 19.81 1.41 -13.45
C GLY A 337 18.94 2.56 -13.91
N LEU A 338 19.29 3.25 -14.98
CA LEU A 338 18.53 4.38 -15.48
C LEU A 338 17.28 3.93 -16.23
N THR A 339 16.14 4.60 -15.95
CA THR A 339 14.94 4.42 -16.76
C THR A 339 15.26 4.80 -18.21
N THR A 340 15.22 3.81 -19.11
CA THR A 340 15.49 4.03 -20.51
C THR A 340 14.24 4.55 -21.22
N VAL A 341 14.33 5.72 -21.81
CA VAL A 341 13.32 6.27 -22.71
C VAL A 341 13.81 6.15 -24.14
N ARG A 342 13.02 5.47 -24.98
CA ARG A 342 13.35 5.21 -26.38
C ARG A 342 12.58 6.15 -27.29
N LEU A 343 13.27 6.79 -28.19
CA LEU A 343 12.70 7.60 -29.28
C LEU A 343 13.11 7.02 -30.63
N VAL A 344 12.17 6.93 -31.55
CA VAL A 344 12.44 6.45 -32.91
C VAL A 344 12.80 7.63 -33.78
N ARG A 345 14.02 7.66 -34.31
CA ARG A 345 14.60 8.79 -35.05
C ARG A 345 13.75 9.27 -36.22
N ARG A 346 13.15 8.36 -36.97
CA ARG A 346 12.31 8.69 -38.13
C ARG A 346 11.06 9.53 -37.74
N ASP A 347 10.63 9.46 -36.52
CA ASP A 347 9.41 10.14 -36.00
C ASP A 347 9.75 11.48 -35.34
N LEU A 348 11.04 11.89 -35.39
CA LEU A 348 11.53 13.10 -34.71
C LEU A 348 11.94 14.17 -35.71
N PRO A 349 11.86 15.45 -35.38
CA PRO A 349 12.33 16.55 -36.20
C PRO A 349 13.85 16.49 -36.42
N SER A 350 14.31 17.11 -37.46
CA SER A 350 15.74 17.30 -37.73
C SER A 350 15.99 18.80 -37.99
N PRO A 351 16.83 19.48 -37.19
CA PRO A 351 17.58 18.95 -36.05
C PRO A 351 16.71 18.61 -34.83
N LEU A 352 17.17 17.65 -34.02
CA LEU A 352 16.52 17.29 -32.76
C LEU A 352 17.14 18.10 -31.62
N THR A 353 16.37 19.00 -31.01
CA THR A 353 16.80 19.74 -29.82
C THR A 353 16.48 18.94 -28.54
N LEU A 354 17.20 19.23 -27.46
CA LEU A 354 16.92 18.68 -26.15
C LEU A 354 15.49 18.99 -25.67
N ALA A 355 14.99 20.21 -25.96
CA ALA A 355 13.60 20.57 -25.62
C ALA A 355 12.58 19.66 -26.30
N GLU A 356 12.81 19.33 -27.56
CA GLU A 356 11.98 18.42 -28.32
C GLU A 356 12.10 16.98 -27.84
N ALA A 357 13.32 16.52 -27.63
CA ALA A 357 13.57 15.16 -27.11
C ALA A 357 12.88 14.96 -25.74
N LEU A 358 12.97 15.92 -24.82
CA LEU A 358 12.31 15.87 -23.50
C LEU A 358 10.77 15.88 -23.60
N LEU A 359 10.21 16.62 -24.59
CA LEU A 359 8.77 16.62 -24.83
C LEU A 359 8.29 15.28 -25.40
N GLN A 360 8.94 14.78 -26.44
CA GLN A 360 8.59 13.51 -27.08
C GLN A 360 8.79 12.31 -26.16
N ALA A 361 9.78 12.40 -25.29
CA ALA A 361 10.02 11.43 -24.22
C ALA A 361 8.98 11.47 -23.07
N GLY A 362 8.05 12.44 -23.07
CA GLY A 362 7.11 12.65 -21.97
C GLY A 362 7.77 13.10 -20.66
N LEU A 363 9.03 13.50 -20.68
CA LEU A 363 9.82 13.91 -19.52
C LEU A 363 9.57 15.35 -19.09
N GLN A 364 9.06 16.19 -20.02
CA GLN A 364 8.61 17.54 -19.77
C GLN A 364 7.26 17.80 -20.47
N PRO A 365 6.34 18.56 -19.82
CA PRO A 365 4.99 18.80 -20.35
C PRO A 365 4.97 19.77 -21.54
N SER A 366 6.06 20.53 -21.76
CA SER A 366 6.21 21.47 -22.88
C SER A 366 7.67 21.85 -23.12
N ARG A 367 7.96 22.35 -24.33
CA ARG A 367 9.28 22.94 -24.65
C ARG A 367 9.64 24.11 -23.72
N GLY A 368 8.67 24.93 -23.33
CA GLY A 368 8.88 26.00 -22.39
C GLY A 368 9.27 25.53 -20.96
N ALA A 369 8.75 24.38 -20.54
CA ALA A 369 9.16 23.76 -19.28
C ALA A 369 10.60 23.24 -19.34
N ALA A 370 11.01 22.64 -20.47
CA ALA A 370 12.38 22.21 -20.71
C ALA A 370 13.37 23.40 -20.71
N ARG A 371 13.00 24.54 -21.34
CA ARG A 371 13.82 25.76 -21.33
C ARG A 371 14.03 26.29 -19.93
N ARG A 372 12.96 26.48 -19.14
CA ARG A 372 13.08 26.94 -17.74
C ARG A 372 13.94 26.01 -16.88
N LEU A 373 13.85 24.70 -17.13
CA LEU A 373 14.68 23.74 -16.41
C LEU A 373 16.16 23.89 -16.74
N ALA A 374 16.51 24.11 -18.02
CA ALA A 374 17.87 24.37 -18.46
C ALA A 374 18.42 25.71 -17.93
N GLU A 375 17.66 26.79 -18.08
CA GLU A 375 17.99 28.12 -17.56
C GLU A 375 18.22 28.12 -16.04
N GLY A 376 17.45 27.32 -15.31
CA GLY A 376 17.61 27.14 -13.86
C GLY A 376 18.75 26.19 -13.46
N GLY A 377 19.59 25.72 -14.40
CA GLY A 377 20.71 24.80 -14.15
C GLY A 377 20.28 23.40 -13.71
N GLY A 378 18.99 23.07 -13.90
CA GLY A 378 18.42 21.78 -13.52
C GLY A 378 18.51 20.70 -14.61
N LEU A 379 18.97 21.02 -15.83
CA LEU A 379 19.15 20.06 -16.91
C LEU A 379 20.62 19.71 -17.07
N ARG A 380 20.92 18.40 -17.08
CA ARG A 380 22.27 17.88 -17.39
C ARG A 380 22.18 16.84 -18.48
N LEU A 381 23.16 16.85 -19.37
CA LEU A 381 23.40 15.86 -20.41
C LEU A 381 24.77 15.25 -20.17
N ASP A 382 24.83 13.94 -20.00
CA ASP A 382 26.05 13.17 -19.70
C ASP A 382 26.88 13.75 -18.53
N GLY A 383 26.16 14.27 -17.51
CA GLY A 383 26.76 14.88 -16.31
C GLY A 383 27.04 16.37 -16.43
N GLU A 384 27.11 16.94 -17.61
CA GLU A 384 27.36 18.36 -17.83
C GLU A 384 26.08 19.19 -17.77
N VAL A 385 26.17 20.39 -17.18
CA VAL A 385 25.03 21.31 -17.10
C VAL A 385 24.71 21.88 -18.48
N VAL A 386 23.48 21.71 -18.90
CA VAL A 386 22.96 22.29 -20.14
C VAL A 386 22.33 23.64 -19.84
N SER A 387 22.87 24.71 -20.37
CA SER A 387 22.38 26.09 -20.20
C SER A 387 21.24 26.46 -21.15
N SER A 388 21.07 25.71 -22.25
CA SER A 388 20.01 25.94 -23.23
C SER A 388 19.39 24.63 -23.68
N ALA A 389 18.07 24.50 -23.53
CA ALA A 389 17.34 23.34 -24.04
C ALA A 389 17.23 23.33 -25.60
N GLU A 390 17.66 24.37 -26.29
CA GLU A 390 17.77 24.42 -27.75
C GLU A 390 19.06 23.76 -28.28
N GLN A 391 19.92 23.29 -27.39
CA GLN A 391 21.08 22.50 -27.78
C GLN A 391 20.62 21.29 -28.62
N GLU A 392 21.23 21.13 -29.78
CA GLU A 392 20.95 20.02 -30.69
C GLU A 392 21.63 18.73 -30.22
N LEU A 393 20.92 17.63 -30.30
CA LEU A 393 21.49 16.31 -30.14
C LEU A 393 22.16 15.90 -31.48
N PRO A 394 23.30 15.16 -31.44
CA PRO A 394 23.96 14.69 -32.64
C PRO A 394 22.99 13.98 -33.61
N ALA A 395 23.18 14.22 -34.92
CA ALA A 395 22.38 13.56 -35.93
C ALA A 395 22.63 12.05 -35.95
N GLY A 396 21.58 11.25 -35.98
CA GLY A 396 21.64 9.80 -36.02
C GLY A 396 21.16 9.10 -34.77
N GLN A 397 21.50 7.84 -34.60
CA GLN A 397 21.25 7.06 -33.41
C GLN A 397 22.22 7.46 -32.30
N GLY A 398 21.77 7.44 -31.06
CA GLY A 398 22.63 7.82 -29.96
C GLY A 398 22.00 7.51 -28.59
N GLU A 399 22.85 7.54 -27.61
CA GLU A 399 22.49 7.29 -26.24
C GLU A 399 23.07 8.41 -25.35
N TRP A 400 22.24 8.96 -24.47
CA TRP A 400 22.63 10.04 -23.57
C TRP A 400 22.03 9.85 -22.18
N ARG A 401 22.77 10.27 -21.17
CA ARG A 401 22.30 10.36 -19.80
C ARG A 401 21.68 11.72 -19.57
N LEU A 402 20.39 11.77 -19.20
CA LEU A 402 19.68 12.98 -18.85
C LEU A 402 19.46 13.08 -17.35
N SER A 403 19.74 14.23 -16.77
CA SER A 403 19.35 14.53 -15.39
C SER A 403 18.46 15.77 -15.33
N LEU A 404 17.24 15.62 -14.76
CA LEU A 404 16.24 16.68 -14.65
C LEU A 404 16.06 17.06 -13.18
N GLY A 405 16.81 18.07 -12.73
CA GLY A 405 16.97 18.41 -11.32
C GLY A 405 17.86 17.41 -10.59
N LYS A 406 17.74 17.39 -9.25
CA LYS A 406 18.58 16.54 -8.39
C LYS A 406 18.09 15.09 -8.26
N LYS A 407 16.89 14.78 -8.74
CA LYS A 407 16.20 13.53 -8.39
C LYS A 407 15.71 12.69 -9.58
N ARG A 408 15.72 13.20 -10.80
CA ARG A 408 15.21 12.50 -11.98
C ARG A 408 16.33 12.27 -12.98
N HIS A 409 16.67 11.03 -13.24
CA HIS A 409 17.73 10.63 -14.13
C HIS A 409 17.21 9.59 -15.12
N TYR A 410 17.59 9.71 -16.39
CA TYR A 410 17.09 8.89 -17.48
C TYR A 410 18.22 8.56 -18.44
N ARG A 411 18.06 7.44 -19.13
CA ARG A 411 18.83 7.06 -20.30
C ARG A 411 17.98 7.34 -21.54
N LEU A 412 18.34 8.32 -22.32
CA LEU A 412 17.67 8.63 -23.57
C LEU A 412 18.35 7.82 -24.69
N LEU A 413 17.58 6.97 -25.34
CA LEU A 413 18.03 6.20 -26.49
C LEU A 413 17.26 6.66 -27.72
N VAL A 414 17.97 7.12 -28.77
CA VAL A 414 17.41 7.47 -30.09
C VAL A 414 17.85 6.42 -31.10
N GLU A 415 16.90 5.64 -31.61
CA GLU A 415 17.10 4.51 -32.54
C GLU A 415 16.60 4.82 -33.92
#